data_185fc7f625c645bc2478fa8e4255b03f
#
_entry.id   185fc7f625c645bc2478fa8e4255b03f
#
_cell.length_a   1.000
_cell.length_b   1.000
_cell.length_c   1.000
_cell.angle_alpha   90.00
_cell.angle_beta   90.00
_cell.angle_gamma   90.00
#
_symmetry.space_group_name_H-M   'P 1'
#
loop_
_entity.id
_entity.type
_entity.pdbx_description
1 polymer ?
#
loop_
_entity_poly.entity_id
_entity_poly.type
_entity_poly.pdbx_seq_one_letter_code
_entity_poly.pdbx_strand_id
1 'polypeptide(L)'
;QIERLRTTVDQYKRELKRLNEDSGFGDITYIKEQANQKDIAAIFLLNQIVNYKRKMPTWSEDVVRHCIVLRHLSTKAYEHIRKERLLKLPSRNTLQNFIGNTSGETGFSGLVEARLKSELEKLNSPQFRVCSLIVDEMRIKAKLQYNKQQDCFVGHVDMGVANDPDSKSVLANSLLCFVINGLSTSYRIPVSYFFTKGLNGKQLSKLMLFVLDKVEEAGFKVVRLVSDNHKVNVSAMKELCGGFLTYRIEHPCDPERLLFLSFDYCHILKNIRSQFLARDLGEKGEVSSSHLKKLYEMQKEWIVKPVRNLTRKHVFPNNIEKMNVRRAVEVLSPDVTSALEFLKEQAGHSCHPSFGYAGPTVVFMKNVYRWFLLHDTSNKQQHIEKRCPDVRHFDDANDERLEWLEVTFPLYMDKLKKSATYARGFLTTETYEALLLTTYSTAACIRYLLVEEQFFFVLTRKFSSDPIESLFGTLRRSLGCNDQLDVRSVLSGLQKILKTGIAAASEYSNVLRREDEEHSKALTAAMPKASESTDELPASAVHVLRRLNV
;
A
#
# COMPACT_ATOMS: atom_id res chain seq x y z
N GLN A 1 4.19 60.85 47.47
CA GLN A 1 2.94 60.34 46.86
C GLN A 1 3.13 60.06 45.36
N ILE A 2 3.75 60.98 44.62
CA ILE A 2 4.03 60.85 43.16
C ILE A 2 5.00 59.69 42.89
N GLU A 3 6.05 59.44 43.66
CA GLU A 3 6.99 58.34 43.52
C GLU A 3 6.33 56.99 43.80
N ARG A 4 5.46 56.89 44.79
CA ARG A 4 4.68 55.66 45.05
C ARG A 4 3.75 55.33 43.88
N LEU A 5 3.11 56.35 43.31
CA LEU A 5 2.27 56.15 42.12
C LEU A 5 3.08 55.70 40.88
N ARG A 6 4.27 56.28 40.68
CA ARG A 6 5.19 55.81 39.60
C ARG A 6 5.60 54.35 39.77
N THR A 7 6.02 53.96 40.98
CA THR A 7 6.41 52.57 41.27
C THR A 7 5.24 51.61 41.04
N THR A 8 4.03 51.99 41.43
CA THR A 8 2.82 51.19 41.23
C THR A 8 2.47 51.06 39.73
N VAL A 9 2.59 52.17 38.97
CA VAL A 9 2.39 52.14 37.51
C VAL A 9 3.42 51.28 36.80
N ASP A 10 4.69 51.31 37.22
CA ASP A 10 5.74 50.49 36.64
C ASP A 10 5.57 49.01 37.04
N GLN A 11 5.02 48.73 38.20
CA GLN A 11 4.66 47.40 38.63
C GLN A 11 3.51 46.82 37.79
N TYR A 12 2.44 47.60 37.57
CA TYR A 12 1.34 47.21 36.69
C TYR A 12 1.77 47.08 35.21
N LYS A 13 2.69 47.91 34.74
CA LYS A 13 3.26 47.75 33.39
C LYS A 13 4.05 46.44 33.25
N ARG A 14 4.81 46.04 34.27
CA ARG A 14 5.55 44.75 34.27
C ARG A 14 4.59 43.56 34.35
N GLU A 15 3.53 43.70 35.13
CA GLU A 15 2.50 42.65 35.26
C GLU A 15 1.67 42.50 33.98
N LEU A 16 1.29 43.63 33.36
CA LEU A 16 0.68 43.63 32.02
C LEU A 16 1.60 43.04 30.95
N LYS A 17 2.91 43.32 31.04
CA LYS A 17 3.89 42.74 30.12
C LYS A 17 4.04 41.20 30.34
N ARG A 18 4.05 40.75 31.61
CA ARG A 18 4.02 39.32 31.95
C ARG A 18 2.74 38.63 31.49
N LEU A 19 1.58 39.23 31.73
CA LEU A 19 0.28 38.72 31.28
C LEU A 19 0.19 38.66 29.75
N ASN A 20 0.79 39.60 29.03
CA ASN A 20 0.89 39.56 27.58
C ASN A 20 1.93 38.50 27.08
N GLU A 21 3.00 38.26 27.81
CA GLU A 21 3.97 37.23 27.50
C GLU A 21 3.42 35.82 27.81
N ASP A 22 2.63 35.66 28.88
CA ASP A 22 1.92 34.41 29.22
C ASP A 22 0.66 34.19 28.35
N SER A 23 0.06 35.24 27.79
CA SER A 23 -1.11 35.16 26.91
C SER A 23 -0.78 35.03 25.43
N GLY A 24 0.39 34.52 25.09
CA GLY A 24 0.85 34.31 23.69
C GLY A 24 -0.11 33.59 22.76
N PHE A 25 -1.29 33.22 23.24
CA PHE A 25 -2.36 32.55 22.48
C PHE A 25 -3.50 33.49 22.00
N GLY A 26 -3.47 34.78 22.33
CA GLY A 26 -4.59 35.70 22.04
C GLY A 26 -4.27 36.91 21.15
N ASP A 27 -3.03 37.09 20.75
CA ASP A 27 -2.66 38.27 19.94
C ASP A 27 -2.87 38.00 18.46
N ILE A 28 -3.74 38.77 17.83
CA ILE A 28 -3.98 38.77 16.39
C ILE A 28 -2.67 38.99 15.62
N THR A 29 -1.72 39.70 16.19
CA THR A 29 -0.41 39.99 15.59
C THR A 29 0.40 38.68 15.47
N TYR A 30 0.45 37.88 16.52
CA TYR A 30 1.09 36.56 16.52
C TYR A 30 0.46 35.62 15.49
N ILE A 31 -0.89 35.57 15.46
CA ILE A 31 -1.59 34.75 14.46
C ILE A 31 -1.28 35.21 13.03
N LYS A 32 -1.15 36.54 12.79
CA LYS A 32 -0.75 37.08 11.49
C LYS A 32 0.69 36.68 11.12
N GLU A 33 1.62 36.72 12.05
CA GLU A 33 3.01 36.33 11.85
C GLU A 33 3.08 34.82 11.51
N GLN A 34 2.37 33.95 12.23
CA GLN A 34 2.29 32.54 11.95
C GLN A 34 1.63 32.27 10.59
N ALA A 35 0.59 33.01 10.22
CA ALA A 35 -0.03 32.90 8.91
C ALA A 35 0.92 33.33 7.77
N ASN A 36 1.76 34.35 7.99
CA ASN A 36 2.81 34.74 7.05
C ASN A 36 3.90 33.66 6.92
N GLN A 37 4.15 32.90 7.97
CA GLN A 37 5.00 31.69 7.96
C GLN A 37 4.27 30.46 7.40
N LYS A 38 3.07 30.66 6.84
CA LYS A 38 2.26 29.63 6.18
C LYS A 38 1.71 28.55 7.14
N ASP A 39 1.59 28.85 8.44
CA ASP A 39 0.87 27.96 9.35
C ASP A 39 -0.62 27.94 8.99
N ILE A 40 -1.14 26.75 8.68
CA ILE A 40 -2.51 26.58 8.17
C ILE A 40 -3.57 26.86 9.22
N ALA A 41 -3.29 26.56 10.50
CA ALA A 41 -4.21 26.85 11.58
C ALA A 41 -4.37 28.36 11.75
N ALA A 42 -3.27 29.11 11.68
CA ALA A 42 -3.27 30.56 11.73
C ALA A 42 -3.98 31.18 10.51
N ILE A 43 -3.73 30.66 9.29
CA ILE A 43 -4.43 31.09 8.07
C ILE A 43 -5.95 30.86 8.21
N PHE A 44 -6.35 29.69 8.72
CA PHE A 44 -7.76 29.37 8.92
C PHE A 44 -8.41 30.29 9.96
N LEU A 45 -7.76 30.53 11.10
CA LEU A 45 -8.22 31.43 12.16
C LEU A 45 -8.34 32.87 11.65
N LEU A 46 -7.34 33.38 10.94
CA LEU A 46 -7.42 34.73 10.35
C LEU A 46 -8.60 34.85 9.38
N ASN A 47 -8.82 33.83 8.57
CA ASN A 47 -9.95 33.82 7.65
C ASN A 47 -11.29 33.82 8.38
N GLN A 48 -11.42 33.15 9.55
CA GLN A 48 -12.60 33.21 10.39
C GLN A 48 -12.79 34.63 10.95
N ILE A 49 -11.74 35.28 11.48
CA ILE A 49 -11.78 36.63 12.03
C ILE A 49 -12.21 37.62 10.95
N VAL A 50 -11.58 37.57 9.76
CA VAL A 50 -11.88 38.49 8.64
C VAL A 50 -13.33 38.32 8.16
N ASN A 51 -13.86 37.11 8.18
CA ASN A 51 -15.20 36.80 7.69
C ASN A 51 -16.29 36.88 8.75
N TYR A 52 -15.96 37.12 10.04
CA TYR A 52 -16.88 37.00 11.17
C TYR A 52 -18.21 37.77 10.97
N LYS A 53 -18.16 39.04 10.58
CA LYS A 53 -19.36 39.87 10.35
C LYS A 53 -19.65 40.13 8.85
N ARG A 54 -18.87 39.58 7.91
CA ARG A 54 -19.09 39.86 6.49
C ARG A 54 -20.34 39.14 5.97
N LYS A 55 -21.19 39.88 5.23
CA LYS A 55 -22.32 39.29 4.49
C LYS A 55 -21.84 38.44 3.30
N MET A 56 -20.78 38.88 2.62
CA MET A 56 -20.14 38.15 1.51
C MET A 56 -18.72 37.77 1.95
N PRO A 57 -18.54 36.55 2.45
CA PRO A 57 -17.22 36.06 2.88
C PRO A 57 -16.28 35.86 1.69
N THR A 58 -15.00 36.16 1.91
CA THR A 58 -13.90 35.92 0.99
C THR A 58 -13.02 34.79 1.51
N TRP A 59 -12.55 33.93 0.62
CA TRP A 59 -11.82 32.73 0.99
C TRP A 59 -10.44 32.76 0.34
N SER A 60 -9.38 32.53 1.12
CA SER A 60 -8.07 32.22 0.55
C SER A 60 -8.09 30.83 -0.07
N GLU A 61 -7.21 30.62 -1.03
CA GLU A 61 -7.07 29.34 -1.72
C GLU A 61 -6.82 28.19 -0.74
N ASP A 62 -5.93 28.38 0.24
CA ASP A 62 -5.59 27.39 1.26
C ASP A 62 -6.80 27.00 2.11
N VAL A 63 -7.61 27.96 2.54
CA VAL A 63 -8.84 27.69 3.29
C VAL A 63 -9.83 26.88 2.44
N VAL A 64 -9.99 27.23 1.15
CA VAL A 64 -10.88 26.48 0.25
C VAL A 64 -10.40 25.03 0.10
N ARG A 65 -9.10 24.81 -0.11
CA ARG A 65 -8.49 23.48 -0.22
C ARG A 65 -8.74 22.63 1.03
N HIS A 66 -8.51 23.18 2.22
CA HIS A 66 -8.79 22.48 3.49
C HIS A 66 -10.28 22.21 3.71
N CYS A 67 -11.15 23.12 3.32
CA CYS A 67 -12.58 22.92 3.37
C CYS A 67 -13.06 21.81 2.41
N ILE A 68 -12.39 21.61 1.27
CA ILE A 68 -12.65 20.49 0.38
C ILE A 68 -12.31 19.18 1.10
N VAL A 69 -11.15 19.09 1.76
CA VAL A 69 -10.73 17.90 2.51
C VAL A 69 -11.70 17.64 3.68
N LEU A 70 -12.01 18.63 4.50
CA LEU A 70 -12.95 18.51 5.63
C LEU A 70 -14.32 17.99 5.17
N ARG A 71 -14.87 18.58 4.09
CA ARG A 71 -16.14 18.15 3.53
C ARG A 71 -16.07 16.74 2.96
N HIS A 72 -14.90 16.32 2.48
CA HIS A 72 -14.66 14.95 2.03
C HIS A 72 -14.68 13.95 3.19
N LEU A 73 -14.03 14.28 4.32
CA LEU A 73 -14.01 13.42 5.50
C LEU A 73 -15.40 13.20 6.05
N SER A 74 -16.20 14.26 6.19
CA SER A 74 -17.60 14.14 6.59
C SER A 74 -18.46 15.27 6.03
N THR A 75 -19.20 14.99 4.97
CA THR A 75 -20.17 15.95 4.41
C THR A 75 -21.22 16.38 5.44
N LYS A 76 -21.70 15.44 6.28
CA LYS A 76 -22.71 15.74 7.32
C LYS A 76 -22.15 16.68 8.38
N ALA A 77 -20.95 16.41 8.90
CA ALA A 77 -20.31 17.28 9.89
C ALA A 77 -20.01 18.67 9.30
N TYR A 78 -19.46 18.73 8.09
CA TYR A 78 -19.17 19.98 7.39
C TYR A 78 -20.42 20.85 7.24
N GLU A 79 -21.52 20.31 6.71
CA GLU A 79 -22.77 21.04 6.51
C GLU A 79 -23.43 21.40 7.85
N HIS A 80 -23.30 20.59 8.88
CA HIS A 80 -23.77 20.93 10.24
C HIS A 80 -23.01 22.15 10.79
N ILE A 81 -21.67 22.12 10.82
CA ILE A 81 -20.84 23.23 11.28
C ILE A 81 -21.18 24.52 10.51
N ARG A 82 -21.39 24.44 9.20
CA ARG A 82 -21.74 25.57 8.35
C ARG A 82 -23.15 26.10 8.61
N LYS A 83 -24.15 25.22 8.77
CA LYS A 83 -25.56 25.59 9.02
C LYS A 83 -25.75 26.23 10.40
N GLU A 84 -25.14 25.61 11.41
CA GLU A 84 -25.18 26.11 12.80
C GLU A 84 -24.29 27.38 13.00
N ARG A 85 -23.58 27.79 11.95
CA ARG A 85 -22.68 28.98 11.97
C ARG A 85 -21.59 28.89 13.04
N LEU A 86 -21.19 27.68 13.42
CA LEU A 86 -20.07 27.46 14.34
C LEU A 86 -18.76 27.97 13.74
N LEU A 87 -18.59 27.75 12.43
CA LEU A 87 -17.52 28.34 11.63
C LEU A 87 -18.12 28.92 10.34
N LYS A 88 -17.53 29.99 9.84
CA LYS A 88 -17.76 30.46 8.47
C LYS A 88 -17.03 29.53 7.51
N LEU A 89 -17.77 28.76 6.72
CA LEU A 89 -17.22 27.81 5.75
C LEU A 89 -17.77 28.07 4.35
N PRO A 90 -16.96 27.85 3.29
CA PRO A 90 -17.40 27.98 1.89
C PRO A 90 -18.62 27.14 1.58
N SER A 91 -19.48 27.64 0.69
CA SER A 91 -20.62 26.86 0.21
C SER A 91 -20.17 25.71 -0.71
N ARG A 92 -21.04 24.72 -0.90
CA ARG A 92 -20.78 23.64 -1.89
C ARG A 92 -20.42 24.21 -3.26
N ASN A 93 -21.14 25.23 -3.72
CA ASN A 93 -20.91 25.85 -5.03
C ASN A 93 -19.54 26.53 -5.08
N THR A 94 -19.14 27.24 -4.00
CA THR A 94 -17.80 27.84 -3.89
C THR A 94 -16.70 26.79 -4.01
N LEU A 95 -16.84 25.66 -3.31
CA LEU A 95 -15.88 24.56 -3.39
C LEU A 95 -15.86 23.91 -4.76
N GLN A 96 -17.04 23.74 -5.41
CA GLN A 96 -17.12 23.19 -6.76
C GLN A 96 -16.51 24.11 -7.82
N ASN A 97 -16.76 25.42 -7.72
CA ASN A 97 -16.18 26.41 -8.65
C ASN A 97 -14.65 26.44 -8.56
N PHE A 98 -14.09 26.25 -7.37
CA PHE A 98 -12.64 26.19 -7.17
C PHE A 98 -12.01 24.97 -7.87
N ILE A 99 -12.67 23.81 -7.81
CA ILE A 99 -12.18 22.56 -8.41
C ILE A 99 -12.39 22.53 -9.92
N GLY A 100 -13.31 23.35 -10.43
CA GLY A 100 -13.77 23.34 -11.84
C GLY A 100 -14.76 22.22 -12.16
N ASN A 101 -15.37 22.32 -13.34
CA ASN A 101 -16.30 21.33 -13.90
C ASN A 101 -15.55 20.26 -14.72
N THR A 102 -14.45 19.72 -14.20
CA THR A 102 -13.79 18.61 -14.88
C THR A 102 -14.67 17.37 -14.78
N SER A 103 -15.19 16.93 -15.94
CA SER A 103 -15.89 15.66 -16.08
C SER A 103 -14.92 14.52 -15.75
N GLY A 104 -15.35 13.59 -14.91
CA GLY A 104 -14.61 12.34 -14.72
C GLY A 104 -14.91 11.44 -15.90
N GLU A 105 -14.12 11.55 -16.95
CA GLU A 105 -14.15 10.67 -18.08
C GLU A 105 -13.35 9.41 -17.78
N THR A 106 -13.75 8.29 -18.38
CA THR A 106 -12.97 7.05 -18.36
C THR A 106 -11.61 7.24 -19.05
N GLY A 107 -10.65 6.48 -18.65
CA GLY A 107 -9.29 6.61 -19.16
C GLY A 107 -8.46 7.65 -18.41
N PHE A 108 -7.60 8.34 -19.12
CA PHE A 108 -6.73 9.39 -18.59
C PHE A 108 -7.40 10.75 -18.76
N SER A 109 -8.06 11.24 -17.74
CA SER A 109 -8.88 12.46 -17.78
C SER A 109 -8.10 13.72 -17.37
N GLY A 110 -8.59 14.91 -17.78
CA GLY A 110 -8.02 16.18 -17.35
C GLY A 110 -7.98 16.37 -15.83
N LEU A 111 -8.85 15.69 -15.07
CA LEU A 111 -8.79 15.66 -13.60
C LEU A 111 -7.57 14.87 -13.10
N VAL A 112 -7.20 13.79 -13.77
CA VAL A 112 -5.99 13.02 -13.49
C VAL A 112 -4.74 13.85 -13.80
N GLU A 113 -4.70 14.52 -14.96
CA GLU A 113 -3.60 15.42 -15.35
C GLU A 113 -3.38 16.51 -14.29
N ALA A 114 -4.46 17.18 -13.87
CA ALA A 114 -4.40 18.20 -12.82
C ALA A 114 -3.87 17.62 -11.49
N ARG A 115 -4.27 16.39 -11.14
CA ARG A 115 -3.80 15.70 -9.94
C ARG A 115 -2.31 15.36 -10.04
N LEU A 116 -1.85 14.85 -11.17
CA LEU A 116 -0.44 14.51 -11.40
C LEU A 116 0.42 15.77 -11.40
N LYS A 117 0.01 16.83 -12.10
CA LYS A 117 0.71 18.12 -12.10
C LYS A 117 0.86 18.69 -10.69
N SER A 118 -0.21 18.69 -9.90
CA SER A 118 -0.19 19.15 -8.52
C SER A 118 0.73 18.31 -7.61
N GLU A 119 0.96 17.02 -7.92
CA GLU A 119 1.93 16.21 -7.20
C GLU A 119 3.36 16.51 -7.65
N LEU A 120 3.61 16.64 -8.97
CA LEU A 120 4.93 16.95 -9.51
C LEU A 120 5.51 18.25 -8.98
N GLU A 121 4.68 19.27 -8.77
CA GLU A 121 5.09 20.56 -8.20
C GLU A 121 5.72 20.43 -6.80
N LYS A 122 5.47 19.31 -6.09
CA LYS A 122 6.07 19.02 -4.78
C LYS A 122 7.35 18.19 -4.87
N LEU A 123 7.55 17.49 -5.98
CA LEU A 123 8.63 16.53 -6.13
C LEU A 123 9.90 17.24 -6.60
N ASN A 124 10.70 17.69 -5.63
CA ASN A 124 11.91 18.50 -5.88
C ASN A 124 13.10 17.71 -6.44
N SER A 125 13.02 16.37 -6.47
CA SER A 125 14.10 15.50 -6.94
C SER A 125 13.58 14.49 -7.97
N PRO A 126 14.36 14.15 -9.02
CA PRO A 126 14.01 13.12 -10.00
C PRO A 126 13.67 11.77 -9.37
N GLN A 127 14.39 11.36 -8.31
CA GLN A 127 14.13 10.09 -7.60
C GLN A 127 12.72 10.04 -6.97
N PHE A 128 12.13 11.21 -6.65
CA PHE A 128 10.78 11.29 -6.08
C PHE A 128 9.69 11.02 -7.11
N ARG A 129 10.01 11.09 -8.41
CA ARG A 129 9.11 10.80 -9.52
C ARG A 129 9.07 9.31 -9.88
N VAL A 130 10.02 8.52 -9.36
CA VAL A 130 10.12 7.09 -9.62
C VAL A 130 8.98 6.33 -8.94
N CYS A 131 8.24 5.56 -9.72
CA CYS A 131 7.04 4.88 -9.25
C CYS A 131 6.85 3.48 -9.84
N SER A 132 5.96 2.72 -9.22
CA SER A 132 5.35 1.53 -9.80
C SER A 132 3.97 1.85 -10.36
N LEU A 133 3.61 1.25 -11.49
CA LEU A 133 2.26 1.22 -12.03
C LEU A 133 1.60 -0.09 -11.61
N ILE A 134 0.47 0.02 -10.92
CA ILE A 134 -0.28 -1.12 -10.38
C ILE A 134 -1.60 -1.19 -11.13
N VAL A 135 -1.97 -2.39 -11.59
CA VAL A 135 -3.24 -2.65 -12.27
C VAL A 135 -4.01 -3.77 -11.59
N ASP A 136 -5.30 -3.54 -11.37
CA ASP A 136 -6.20 -4.54 -10.79
C ASP A 136 -7.65 -4.27 -11.18
N GLU A 137 -8.51 -5.29 -11.06
CA GLU A 137 -9.91 -5.26 -11.45
C GLU A 137 -10.83 -5.54 -10.26
N MET A 138 -11.86 -4.71 -10.12
CA MET A 138 -12.89 -4.87 -9.10
C MET A 138 -14.25 -5.15 -9.76
N ARG A 139 -15.00 -6.13 -9.28
CA ARG A 139 -16.38 -6.37 -9.73
C ARG A 139 -17.30 -5.24 -9.30
N ILE A 140 -18.19 -4.84 -10.21
CA ILE A 140 -19.24 -3.86 -10.00
C ILE A 140 -20.59 -4.42 -10.47
N LYS A 141 -21.67 -3.78 -10.01
CA LYS A 141 -23.02 -4.14 -10.42
C LYS A 141 -23.30 -3.68 -11.85
N ALA A 142 -23.64 -4.61 -12.73
CA ALA A 142 -24.08 -4.30 -14.08
C ALA A 142 -25.46 -3.62 -14.04
N LYS A 143 -25.49 -2.30 -14.25
CA LYS A 143 -26.70 -1.50 -14.20
C LYS A 143 -26.58 -0.27 -15.07
N LEU A 144 -27.57 -0.04 -15.93
CA LEU A 144 -27.71 1.20 -16.68
C LEU A 144 -28.33 2.28 -15.79
N GLN A 145 -27.75 3.48 -15.79
CA GLN A 145 -28.22 4.60 -14.98
C GLN A 145 -28.16 5.90 -15.80
N TYR A 146 -29.18 6.73 -15.63
CA TYR A 146 -29.20 8.06 -16.22
C TYR A 146 -28.41 9.06 -15.38
N ASN A 147 -27.44 9.72 -15.99
CA ASN A 147 -26.66 10.79 -15.40
C ASN A 147 -27.24 12.15 -15.80
N LYS A 148 -28.00 12.77 -14.89
CA LYS A 148 -28.64 14.07 -15.13
C LYS A 148 -27.65 15.22 -15.40
N GLN A 149 -26.40 15.12 -14.96
CA GLN A 149 -25.42 16.20 -15.12
C GLN A 149 -24.82 16.21 -16.53
N GLN A 150 -24.71 15.05 -17.14
CA GLN A 150 -24.12 14.86 -18.47
C GLN A 150 -25.18 14.55 -19.53
N ASP A 151 -26.47 14.47 -19.13
CA ASP A 151 -27.60 14.10 -19.98
C ASP A 151 -27.36 12.80 -20.79
N CYS A 152 -26.77 11.80 -20.15
CA CYS A 152 -26.44 10.53 -20.80
C CYS A 152 -26.67 9.32 -19.88
N PHE A 153 -26.78 8.16 -20.51
CA PHE A 153 -26.79 6.89 -19.78
C PHE A 153 -25.36 6.41 -19.51
N VAL A 154 -25.07 6.01 -18.28
CA VAL A 154 -23.81 5.42 -17.85
C VAL A 154 -24.04 3.98 -17.38
N GLY A 155 -23.07 3.12 -17.56
CA GLY A 155 -23.16 1.70 -17.18
C GLY A 155 -22.72 0.74 -18.27
N HIS A 156 -22.46 1.23 -19.47
CA HIS A 156 -21.90 0.43 -20.55
C HIS A 156 -20.39 0.22 -20.40
N VAL A 157 -19.86 -0.77 -21.13
CA VAL A 157 -18.42 -0.97 -21.29
C VAL A 157 -17.83 0.29 -21.93
N ASP A 158 -16.73 0.76 -21.32
CA ASP A 158 -15.94 1.86 -21.85
C ASP A 158 -14.46 1.63 -21.54
N MET A 159 -13.73 1.22 -22.56
CA MET A 159 -12.30 0.92 -22.53
C MET A 159 -11.46 1.94 -23.33
N GLY A 160 -12.03 3.07 -23.68
CA GLY A 160 -11.33 4.13 -24.40
C GLY A 160 -10.66 3.61 -25.69
N VAL A 161 -9.33 3.65 -25.74
CA VAL A 161 -8.51 3.22 -26.91
C VAL A 161 -8.61 1.73 -27.25
N ALA A 162 -9.10 0.90 -26.34
CA ALA A 162 -9.28 -0.54 -26.53
C ALA A 162 -10.76 -0.94 -26.73
N ASN A 163 -11.65 0.02 -26.97
CA ASN A 163 -13.06 -0.25 -27.25
C ASN A 163 -13.22 -1.09 -28.52
N ASP A 164 -14.07 -2.12 -28.41
CA ASP A 164 -14.57 -2.87 -29.55
C ASP A 164 -15.83 -2.17 -30.08
N PRO A 165 -16.04 -2.04 -31.40
CA PRO A 165 -17.24 -1.40 -31.96
C PRO A 165 -18.55 -1.94 -31.39
N ASP A 166 -18.61 -3.23 -31.12
CA ASP A 166 -19.78 -3.92 -30.57
C ASP A 166 -19.97 -3.75 -29.05
N SER A 167 -18.99 -3.20 -28.36
CA SER A 167 -19.00 -3.11 -26.88
C SER A 167 -19.93 -2.01 -26.34
N LYS A 168 -20.30 -1.03 -27.15
CA LYS A 168 -21.10 0.15 -26.75
C LYS A 168 -22.50 -0.16 -26.20
N SER A 169 -23.06 -1.33 -26.49
CA SER A 169 -24.36 -1.79 -25.97
C SER A 169 -24.28 -2.72 -24.78
N VAL A 170 -23.07 -3.12 -24.38
CA VAL A 170 -22.83 -4.13 -23.35
C VAL A 170 -22.70 -3.48 -21.98
N LEU A 171 -23.43 -3.98 -20.98
CA LEU A 171 -23.29 -3.49 -19.60
C LEU A 171 -21.97 -3.94 -18.99
N ALA A 172 -21.25 -3.01 -18.38
CA ALA A 172 -20.04 -3.29 -17.64
C ALA A 172 -20.35 -4.01 -16.31
N ASN A 173 -19.51 -4.95 -15.95
CA ASN A 173 -19.59 -5.68 -14.68
C ASN A 173 -18.29 -5.62 -13.86
N SER A 174 -17.29 -4.92 -14.37
CA SER A 174 -15.99 -4.75 -13.73
C SER A 174 -15.47 -3.34 -13.92
N LEU A 175 -14.67 -2.90 -12.94
CA LEU A 175 -13.89 -1.68 -12.95
C LEU A 175 -12.41 -2.06 -12.99
N LEU A 176 -11.73 -1.76 -14.09
CA LEU A 176 -10.27 -1.84 -14.19
C LEU A 176 -9.68 -0.52 -13.73
N CYS A 177 -8.73 -0.55 -12.81
CA CYS A 177 -8.04 0.65 -12.32
C CYS A 177 -6.53 0.54 -12.51
N PHE A 178 -5.91 1.71 -12.70
CA PHE A 178 -4.47 1.89 -12.70
C PHE A 178 -4.08 2.91 -11.63
N VAL A 179 -3.11 2.56 -10.81
CA VAL A 179 -2.62 3.40 -9.70
C VAL A 179 -1.10 3.51 -9.79
N ILE A 180 -0.55 4.72 -9.71
CA ILE A 180 0.87 4.90 -9.48
C ILE A 180 1.16 4.98 -7.98
N ASN A 181 2.26 4.33 -7.57
CA ASN A 181 2.73 4.31 -6.20
C ASN A 181 4.19 4.76 -6.17
N GLY A 182 4.48 5.87 -5.47
CA GLY A 182 5.84 6.38 -5.33
C GLY A 182 6.74 5.42 -4.58
N LEU A 183 7.92 5.11 -5.12
CA LEU A 183 8.84 4.14 -4.52
C LEU A 183 9.70 4.76 -3.41
N SER A 184 10.11 6.04 -3.57
CA SER A 184 10.82 6.81 -2.54
C SER A 184 9.92 7.74 -1.72
N THR A 185 8.67 7.92 -2.14
CA THR A 185 7.70 8.85 -1.57
C THR A 185 6.40 8.14 -1.18
N SER A 186 5.45 8.85 -0.57
CA SER A 186 4.19 8.27 -0.07
C SER A 186 3.00 8.45 -1.02
N TYR A 187 3.16 9.10 -2.19
CA TYR A 187 2.02 9.30 -3.07
C TYR A 187 1.45 8.00 -3.64
N ARG A 188 0.13 7.95 -3.73
CA ARG A 188 -0.67 6.87 -4.33
C ARG A 188 -1.79 7.53 -5.12
N ILE A 189 -1.72 7.47 -6.44
CA ILE A 189 -2.61 8.25 -7.30
C ILE A 189 -3.29 7.32 -8.30
N PRO A 190 -4.64 7.22 -8.32
CA PRO A 190 -5.35 6.58 -9.42
C PRO A 190 -5.18 7.43 -10.68
N VAL A 191 -4.56 6.85 -11.71
CA VAL A 191 -4.19 7.56 -12.95
C VAL A 191 -5.10 7.22 -14.11
N SER A 192 -5.77 6.09 -14.07
CA SER A 192 -6.73 5.72 -15.11
C SER A 192 -7.71 4.67 -14.60
N TYR A 193 -8.90 4.64 -15.19
CA TYR A 193 -9.89 3.61 -14.92
C TYR A 193 -10.79 3.37 -16.13
N PHE A 194 -11.24 2.13 -16.28
CA PHE A 194 -12.07 1.68 -17.40
C PHE A 194 -13.19 0.78 -16.88
N PHE A 195 -14.35 0.83 -17.57
CA PHE A 195 -15.46 -0.06 -17.29
C PHE A 195 -15.43 -1.21 -18.29
N THR A 196 -15.31 -2.45 -17.79
CA THR A 196 -15.02 -3.62 -18.61
C THR A 196 -16.07 -4.71 -18.44
N LYS A 197 -16.08 -5.65 -19.41
CA LYS A 197 -16.75 -6.94 -19.32
C LYS A 197 -16.03 -7.95 -20.18
N GLY A 198 -15.46 -8.98 -19.56
CA GLY A 198 -14.78 -10.04 -20.29
C GLY A 198 -13.50 -9.57 -21.01
N LEU A 199 -12.67 -8.77 -20.31
CA LEU A 199 -11.40 -8.26 -20.81
C LEU A 199 -10.46 -9.39 -21.23
N ASN A 200 -9.82 -9.25 -22.40
CA ASN A 200 -8.79 -10.18 -22.87
C ASN A 200 -7.37 -9.60 -22.74
N GLY A 201 -6.34 -10.46 -22.87
CA GLY A 201 -4.94 -10.06 -22.68
C GLY A 201 -4.48 -8.98 -23.66
N LYS A 202 -4.90 -9.01 -24.92
CA LYS A 202 -4.53 -8.00 -25.93
C LYS A 202 -5.14 -6.63 -25.63
N GLN A 203 -6.41 -6.60 -25.20
CA GLN A 203 -7.06 -5.37 -24.79
C GLN A 203 -6.38 -4.78 -23.56
N LEU A 204 -6.07 -5.61 -22.55
CA LEU A 204 -5.41 -5.17 -21.35
C LEU A 204 -3.98 -4.66 -21.64
N SER A 205 -3.23 -5.34 -22.50
CA SER A 205 -1.89 -4.90 -22.92
C SER A 205 -1.93 -3.51 -23.59
N LYS A 206 -2.89 -3.26 -24.48
CA LYS A 206 -3.09 -1.93 -25.08
C LYS A 206 -3.40 -0.84 -24.04
N LEU A 207 -4.24 -1.16 -23.04
CA LEU A 207 -4.55 -0.24 -21.95
C LEU A 207 -3.34 0.01 -21.05
N MET A 208 -2.53 -1.02 -20.75
CA MET A 208 -1.29 -0.88 -19.98
C MET A 208 -0.31 0.06 -20.70
N LEU A 209 -0.08 -0.13 -21.99
CA LEU A 209 0.79 0.74 -22.80
C LEU A 209 0.27 2.17 -22.86
N PHE A 210 -1.02 2.35 -23.11
CA PHE A 210 -1.65 3.67 -23.13
C PHE A 210 -1.47 4.43 -21.80
N VAL A 211 -1.71 3.75 -20.67
CA VAL A 211 -1.60 4.38 -19.35
C VAL A 211 -0.14 4.65 -19.00
N LEU A 212 0.77 3.71 -19.35
CA LEU A 212 2.20 3.89 -19.16
C LEU A 212 2.71 5.15 -19.87
N ASP A 213 2.36 5.28 -21.16
CA ASP A 213 2.72 6.44 -21.99
C ASP A 213 2.23 7.76 -21.38
N LYS A 214 0.95 7.81 -20.98
CA LYS A 214 0.37 9.00 -20.36
C LYS A 214 0.99 9.37 -19.00
N VAL A 215 1.41 8.41 -18.22
CA VAL A 215 2.08 8.64 -16.94
C VAL A 215 3.50 9.17 -17.15
N GLU A 216 4.23 8.63 -18.14
CA GLU A 216 5.56 9.11 -18.53
C GLU A 216 5.49 10.53 -19.15
N GLU A 217 4.53 10.78 -20.06
CA GLU A 217 4.27 12.14 -20.61
C GLU A 217 3.99 13.15 -19.49
N ALA A 218 3.27 12.73 -18.45
CA ALA A 218 3.00 13.58 -17.28
C ALA A 218 4.23 13.84 -16.40
N GLY A 219 5.40 13.25 -16.70
CA GLY A 219 6.68 13.51 -16.03
C GLY A 219 7.01 12.60 -14.84
N PHE A 220 6.27 11.50 -14.65
CA PHE A 220 6.62 10.43 -13.72
C PHE A 220 7.49 9.38 -14.41
N LYS A 221 8.25 8.62 -13.63
CA LYS A 221 9.17 7.60 -14.12
C LYS A 221 8.69 6.23 -13.62
N VAL A 222 8.05 5.47 -14.49
CA VAL A 222 7.55 4.14 -14.15
C VAL A 222 8.68 3.13 -14.33
N VAL A 223 9.07 2.44 -13.28
CA VAL A 223 10.12 1.40 -13.34
C VAL A 223 9.57 0.00 -13.13
N ARG A 224 8.35 -0.12 -12.63
CA ARG A 224 7.76 -1.41 -12.30
C ARG A 224 6.27 -1.46 -12.65
N LEU A 225 5.84 -2.56 -13.28
CA LEU A 225 4.43 -2.89 -13.53
C LEU A 225 4.02 -4.06 -12.64
N VAL A 226 2.94 -3.89 -11.89
CA VAL A 226 2.46 -4.89 -10.92
C VAL A 226 1.00 -5.23 -11.19
N SER A 227 0.68 -6.53 -11.22
CA SER A 227 -0.70 -7.04 -11.26
C SER A 227 -0.85 -8.29 -10.40
N ASP A 228 -2.07 -8.81 -10.26
CA ASP A 228 -2.24 -10.19 -9.80
C ASP A 228 -1.86 -11.20 -10.90
N ASN A 229 -1.72 -12.49 -10.55
CA ASN A 229 -1.39 -13.53 -11.52
C ASN A 229 -2.64 -14.19 -12.18
N HIS A 230 -3.71 -13.41 -12.39
CA HIS A 230 -4.86 -13.88 -13.16
C HIS A 230 -4.48 -14.12 -14.62
N LYS A 231 -5.12 -15.10 -15.27
CA LYS A 231 -4.79 -15.52 -16.65
C LYS A 231 -4.77 -14.38 -17.67
N VAL A 232 -5.67 -13.41 -17.52
CA VAL A 232 -5.74 -12.23 -18.40
C VAL A 232 -4.51 -11.35 -18.22
N ASN A 233 -4.09 -11.10 -16.98
CA ASN A 233 -2.90 -10.31 -16.66
C ASN A 233 -1.63 -10.98 -17.14
N VAL A 234 -1.50 -12.30 -16.95
CA VAL A 234 -0.39 -13.09 -17.49
C VAL A 234 -0.33 -13.00 -19.02
N SER A 235 -1.50 -13.11 -19.70
CA SER A 235 -1.59 -12.95 -21.14
C SER A 235 -1.19 -11.56 -21.60
N ALA A 236 -1.63 -10.51 -20.90
CA ALA A 236 -1.27 -9.13 -21.21
C ALA A 236 0.23 -8.88 -21.04
N MET A 237 0.84 -9.39 -19.96
CA MET A 237 2.29 -9.27 -19.75
C MET A 237 3.09 -10.04 -20.79
N LYS A 238 2.62 -11.22 -21.25
CA LYS A 238 3.24 -11.95 -22.37
C LYS A 238 3.22 -11.15 -23.67
N GLU A 239 2.12 -10.46 -23.97
CA GLU A 239 2.04 -9.57 -25.15
C GLU A 239 3.06 -8.41 -25.03
N LEU A 240 3.21 -7.80 -23.86
CA LEU A 240 4.23 -6.76 -23.62
C LEU A 240 5.67 -7.29 -23.83
N CYS A 241 5.90 -8.56 -23.52
CA CYS A 241 7.20 -9.24 -23.69
C CYS A 241 7.44 -9.82 -25.09
N GLY A 242 6.56 -9.58 -26.06
CA GLY A 242 6.69 -10.16 -27.39
C GLY A 242 6.40 -11.68 -27.46
N GLY A 243 5.60 -12.21 -26.52
CA GLY A 243 5.12 -13.59 -26.49
C GLY A 243 5.67 -14.47 -25.36
N PHE A 244 6.88 -14.21 -24.87
CA PHE A 244 7.49 -14.94 -23.77
C PHE A 244 7.58 -14.08 -22.52
N LEU A 245 7.00 -14.57 -21.43
CA LEU A 245 6.97 -13.84 -20.16
C LEU A 245 8.38 -13.73 -19.56
N THR A 246 8.86 -12.49 -19.39
CA THR A 246 10.13 -12.14 -18.77
C THR A 246 9.92 -11.22 -17.58
N TYR A 247 10.86 -11.19 -16.63
CA TYR A 247 10.78 -10.36 -15.44
C TYR A 247 11.18 -8.89 -15.68
N ARG A 248 11.76 -8.60 -16.86
CA ARG A 248 12.12 -7.24 -17.29
C ARG A 248 12.08 -7.13 -18.81
N ILE A 249 11.77 -5.96 -19.32
CA ILE A 249 11.80 -5.60 -20.73
C ILE A 249 12.45 -4.22 -20.89
N GLU A 250 12.85 -3.87 -22.10
CA GLU A 250 13.13 -2.48 -22.45
C GLU A 250 11.84 -1.65 -22.22
N HIS A 251 12.02 -0.46 -21.66
CA HIS A 251 10.86 0.37 -21.33
C HIS A 251 10.18 0.88 -22.61
N PRO A 252 8.87 0.68 -22.80
CA PRO A 252 8.19 1.01 -24.06
C PRO A 252 8.29 2.48 -24.50
N CYS A 253 8.43 3.41 -23.54
CA CYS A 253 8.54 4.85 -23.83
C CYS A 253 10.01 5.34 -23.86
N ASP A 254 10.97 4.54 -23.41
CA ASP A 254 12.38 4.92 -23.33
C ASP A 254 13.28 3.67 -23.33
N PRO A 255 13.75 3.20 -24.50
CA PRO A 255 14.52 1.95 -24.62
C PRO A 255 15.83 1.90 -23.81
N GLU A 256 16.37 3.04 -23.39
CA GLU A 256 17.57 3.08 -22.54
C GLU A 256 17.28 2.67 -21.09
N ARG A 257 16.02 2.58 -20.70
CA ARG A 257 15.57 2.17 -19.38
C ARG A 257 14.99 0.76 -19.36
N LEU A 258 14.87 0.19 -18.17
CA LEU A 258 14.21 -1.09 -17.92
C LEU A 258 12.85 -0.88 -17.26
N LEU A 259 11.89 -1.70 -17.69
CA LEU A 259 10.60 -1.89 -17.02
C LEU A 259 10.55 -3.29 -16.40
N PHE A 260 10.39 -3.36 -15.08
CA PHE A 260 10.31 -4.61 -14.33
C PHE A 260 8.86 -5.07 -14.21
N LEU A 261 8.59 -6.30 -14.64
CA LEU A 261 7.27 -6.92 -14.59
C LEU A 261 7.16 -7.83 -13.36
N SER A 262 6.05 -7.77 -12.65
CA SER A 262 5.89 -8.51 -11.40
C SER A 262 4.43 -8.83 -11.13
N PHE A 263 4.22 -9.96 -10.44
CA PHE A 263 2.94 -10.27 -9.82
C PHE A 263 2.97 -9.91 -8.33
N ASP A 264 1.79 -9.65 -7.76
CA ASP A 264 1.68 -9.33 -6.34
C ASP A 264 2.10 -10.51 -5.46
N TYR A 265 3.11 -10.29 -4.63
CA TYR A 265 3.68 -11.32 -3.76
C TYR A 265 2.69 -11.83 -2.69
N CYS A 266 1.75 -10.99 -2.25
CA CYS A 266 0.70 -11.40 -1.32
C CYS A 266 -0.25 -12.42 -1.96
N HIS A 267 -0.60 -12.23 -3.24
CA HIS A 267 -1.40 -13.17 -4.01
C HIS A 267 -0.66 -14.50 -4.23
N ILE A 268 0.63 -14.44 -4.56
CA ILE A 268 1.48 -15.62 -4.70
C ILE A 268 1.55 -16.43 -3.39
N LEU A 269 1.78 -15.75 -2.26
CA LEU A 269 1.81 -16.41 -0.94
C LEU A 269 0.49 -17.11 -0.62
N LYS A 270 -0.66 -16.46 -0.87
CA LYS A 270 -1.99 -17.07 -0.68
C LYS A 270 -2.16 -18.33 -1.52
N ASN A 271 -1.66 -18.31 -2.77
CA ASN A 271 -1.71 -19.45 -3.68
C ASN A 271 -0.80 -20.60 -3.20
N ILE A 272 0.44 -20.29 -2.81
CA ILE A 272 1.39 -21.29 -2.26
C ILE A 272 0.79 -21.95 -1.02
N ARG A 273 0.31 -21.17 -0.04
CA ARG A 273 -0.31 -21.70 1.17
C ARG A 273 -1.52 -22.58 0.86
N SER A 274 -2.37 -22.15 -0.08
CA SER A 274 -3.58 -22.91 -0.43
C SER A 274 -3.24 -24.23 -1.10
N GLN A 275 -2.20 -24.27 -1.93
CA GLN A 275 -1.71 -25.48 -2.58
C GLN A 275 -0.98 -26.39 -1.61
N PHE A 276 -0.14 -25.86 -0.72
CA PHE A 276 0.52 -26.61 0.35
C PHE A 276 -0.49 -27.31 1.29
N LEU A 277 -1.61 -26.65 1.62
CA LEU A 277 -2.65 -27.26 2.45
C LEU A 277 -3.47 -28.35 1.72
N ALA A 278 -3.52 -28.29 0.38
CA ALA A 278 -4.37 -29.14 -0.44
C ALA A 278 -3.64 -30.36 -1.03
N ARG A 279 -2.30 -30.34 -1.08
CA ARG A 279 -1.50 -31.40 -1.71
C ARG A 279 -0.14 -31.55 -1.05
N ASP A 280 0.43 -32.71 -1.14
CA ASP A 280 1.79 -32.98 -0.73
C ASP A 280 2.76 -32.67 -1.89
N LEU A 281 3.97 -32.15 -1.58
CA LEU A 281 4.94 -31.68 -2.56
C LEU A 281 6.24 -32.47 -2.46
N GLY A 282 7.00 -32.53 -3.56
CA GLY A 282 8.31 -33.15 -3.63
C GLY A 282 8.27 -34.65 -3.85
N GLU A 283 9.42 -35.31 -3.60
CA GLU A 283 9.57 -36.75 -3.74
C GLU A 283 8.67 -37.48 -2.73
N LYS A 284 7.80 -38.37 -3.24
CA LYS A 284 6.87 -39.15 -2.41
C LYS A 284 6.00 -38.31 -1.44
N GLY A 285 5.87 -36.97 -1.70
CA GLY A 285 5.09 -36.07 -0.83
C GLY A 285 5.78 -35.71 0.49
N GLU A 286 7.09 -35.60 0.48
CA GLU A 286 7.91 -35.29 1.68
C GLU A 286 7.56 -33.95 2.34
N VAL A 287 7.08 -32.98 1.56
CA VAL A 287 6.55 -31.70 2.06
C VAL A 287 5.04 -31.82 2.19
N SER A 288 4.56 -32.06 3.41
CA SER A 288 3.16 -32.34 3.68
C SER A 288 2.55 -31.47 4.77
N SER A 289 1.37 -30.95 4.51
CA SER A 289 0.56 -30.23 5.51
C SER A 289 0.00 -31.16 6.61
N SER A 290 0.16 -32.46 6.50
CA SER A 290 -0.28 -33.44 7.51
C SER A 290 0.37 -33.19 8.87
N HIS A 291 1.64 -32.78 8.90
CA HIS A 291 2.35 -32.41 10.13
C HIS A 291 1.71 -31.19 10.80
N LEU A 292 1.33 -30.18 10.04
CA LEU A 292 0.61 -29.00 10.54
C LEU A 292 -0.78 -29.36 11.09
N LYS A 293 -1.51 -30.22 10.37
CA LYS A 293 -2.84 -30.71 10.78
C LYS A 293 -2.75 -31.50 12.10
N LYS A 294 -1.74 -32.37 12.23
CA LYS A 294 -1.50 -33.12 13.46
C LYS A 294 -1.12 -32.20 14.64
N LEU A 295 -0.24 -31.22 14.42
CA LEU A 295 0.09 -30.23 15.44
C LEU A 295 -1.15 -29.49 15.94
N TYR A 296 -2.02 -29.06 15.02
CA TYR A 296 -3.28 -28.41 15.38
C TYR A 296 -4.20 -29.32 16.20
N GLU A 297 -4.41 -30.57 15.78
CA GLU A 297 -5.26 -31.52 16.51
C GLU A 297 -4.70 -31.86 17.90
N MET A 298 -3.39 -32.04 18.05
CA MET A 298 -2.73 -32.28 19.33
C MET A 298 -2.98 -31.14 20.33
N GLN A 299 -2.76 -29.87 19.89
CA GLN A 299 -2.90 -28.72 20.79
C GLN A 299 -4.34 -28.27 21.00
N LYS A 300 -5.30 -28.81 20.25
CA LYS A 300 -6.72 -28.37 20.29
C LYS A 300 -7.30 -28.47 21.70
N GLU A 301 -6.98 -29.53 22.42
CA GLU A 301 -7.49 -29.82 23.76
C GLU A 301 -6.60 -29.32 24.89
N TRP A 302 -5.44 -28.75 24.55
CA TRP A 302 -4.51 -28.24 25.56
C TRP A 302 -4.94 -26.88 26.09
N ILE A 303 -4.87 -26.70 27.40
CA ILE A 303 -5.17 -25.42 28.07
C ILE A 303 -4.15 -24.36 27.61
N VAL A 304 -2.86 -24.75 27.58
CA VAL A 304 -1.78 -23.88 27.09
C VAL A 304 -1.32 -24.40 25.72
N LYS A 305 -1.61 -23.63 24.68
CA LYS A 305 -1.27 -23.99 23.29
C LYS A 305 0.13 -23.47 22.95
N PRO A 306 1.06 -24.33 22.51
CA PRO A 306 2.39 -23.92 22.04
C PRO A 306 2.30 -22.88 20.92
N VAL A 307 1.42 -23.09 19.96
CA VAL A 307 1.19 -22.20 18.83
C VAL A 307 -0.19 -21.55 18.95
N ARG A 308 -0.27 -20.44 19.70
CA ARG A 308 -1.53 -19.74 20.03
C ARG A 308 -2.33 -19.35 18.80
N ASN A 309 -1.66 -18.89 17.75
CA ASN A 309 -2.28 -18.36 16.54
C ASN A 309 -2.76 -19.46 15.60
N LEU A 310 -2.34 -20.72 15.77
CA LEU A 310 -2.75 -21.83 14.91
C LEU A 310 -4.16 -22.29 15.26
N THR A 311 -5.12 -21.86 14.47
CA THR A 311 -6.55 -22.17 14.63
C THR A 311 -7.06 -22.99 13.45
N ARG A 312 -8.32 -23.53 13.56
CA ARG A 312 -8.98 -24.22 12.45
C ARG A 312 -8.92 -23.44 11.13
N LYS A 313 -9.07 -22.11 11.19
CA LYS A 313 -9.04 -21.22 10.00
C LYS A 313 -7.71 -21.19 9.26
N HIS A 314 -6.63 -21.58 9.93
CA HIS A 314 -5.28 -21.68 9.34
C HIS A 314 -5.10 -23.02 8.62
N VAL A 315 -5.60 -24.09 9.22
CA VAL A 315 -5.35 -25.47 8.79
C VAL A 315 -6.42 -25.98 7.82
N PHE A 316 -7.68 -25.59 8.05
CA PHE A 316 -8.85 -25.96 7.25
C PHE A 316 -9.65 -24.73 6.80
N PRO A 317 -9.03 -23.82 6.03
CA PRO A 317 -9.67 -22.56 5.63
C PRO A 317 -10.80 -22.78 4.62
N ASN A 318 -11.91 -22.06 4.79
CA ASN A 318 -12.92 -21.90 3.75
C ASN A 318 -12.45 -20.92 2.65
N ASN A 319 -13.25 -20.73 1.60
CA ASN A 319 -12.86 -19.89 0.47
C ASN A 319 -12.59 -18.42 0.85
N ILE A 320 -13.32 -17.85 1.80
CA ILE A 320 -13.12 -16.49 2.30
C ILE A 320 -11.84 -16.44 3.16
N GLU A 321 -11.64 -17.43 4.01
CA GLU A 321 -10.46 -17.52 4.88
C GLU A 321 -9.16 -17.71 4.11
N LYS A 322 -9.22 -18.34 2.92
CA LYS A 322 -8.10 -18.47 1.98
C LYS A 322 -7.63 -17.12 1.42
N MET A 323 -8.47 -16.09 1.38
CA MET A 323 -8.10 -14.77 0.88
C MET A 323 -7.27 -13.94 1.87
N ASN A 324 -7.18 -14.36 3.14
CA ASN A 324 -6.50 -13.61 4.18
C ASN A 324 -4.98 -13.86 4.16
N VAL A 325 -4.20 -12.81 3.83
CA VAL A 325 -2.73 -12.85 3.77
C VAL A 325 -2.12 -13.10 5.14
N ARG A 326 -2.59 -12.42 6.19
CA ARG A 326 -2.08 -12.59 7.56
C ARG A 326 -2.11 -14.05 8.00
N ARG A 327 -3.22 -14.76 7.73
CA ARG A 327 -3.32 -16.20 8.03
C ARG A 327 -2.36 -17.05 7.20
N ALA A 328 -2.07 -16.65 5.95
CA ALA A 328 -1.07 -17.34 5.14
C ALA A 328 0.34 -17.20 5.74
N VAL A 329 0.67 -16.03 6.23
CA VAL A 329 1.94 -15.74 6.93
C VAL A 329 2.00 -16.52 8.25
N GLU A 330 0.94 -16.48 9.06
CA GLU A 330 0.88 -17.16 10.36
C GLU A 330 1.06 -18.69 10.25
N VAL A 331 0.57 -19.32 9.18
CA VAL A 331 0.79 -20.75 8.90
C VAL A 331 2.28 -21.08 8.72
N LEU A 332 3.03 -20.19 8.09
CA LEU A 332 4.44 -20.39 7.75
C LEU A 332 5.40 -19.81 8.80
N SER A 333 4.87 -19.21 9.85
CA SER A 333 5.62 -18.43 10.86
C SER A 333 6.62 -19.27 11.65
N PRO A 334 7.64 -18.62 12.23
CA PRO A 334 8.60 -19.28 13.12
C PRO A 334 7.95 -20.02 14.29
N ASP A 335 6.83 -19.54 14.83
CA ASP A 335 6.09 -20.22 15.90
C ASP A 335 5.68 -21.64 15.49
N VAL A 336 5.16 -21.79 14.28
CA VAL A 336 4.73 -23.09 13.74
C VAL A 336 5.93 -23.96 13.41
N THR A 337 6.95 -23.40 12.72
CA THR A 337 8.10 -24.18 12.28
C THR A 337 8.94 -24.65 13.45
N SER A 338 9.15 -23.83 14.49
CA SER A 338 9.87 -24.23 15.72
C SER A 338 9.14 -25.31 16.49
N ALA A 339 7.79 -25.24 16.56
CA ALA A 339 7.01 -26.30 17.20
C ALA A 339 7.14 -27.64 16.44
N LEU A 340 7.14 -27.61 15.10
CA LEU A 340 7.36 -28.81 14.29
C LEU A 340 8.79 -29.35 14.42
N GLU A 341 9.80 -28.49 14.52
CA GLU A 341 11.21 -28.90 14.77
C GLU A 341 11.35 -29.58 16.13
N PHE A 342 10.78 -28.97 17.17
CA PHE A 342 10.78 -29.59 18.50
C PHE A 342 10.12 -30.96 18.49
N LEU A 343 8.94 -31.10 17.88
CA LEU A 343 8.25 -32.39 17.79
C LEU A 343 9.03 -33.41 16.94
N LYS A 344 9.75 -32.96 15.92
CA LYS A 344 10.65 -33.81 15.13
C LYS A 344 11.81 -34.36 15.98
N GLU A 345 12.44 -33.52 16.79
CA GLU A 345 13.53 -33.93 17.69
C GLU A 345 13.04 -34.92 18.74
N GLN A 346 11.81 -34.75 19.23
CA GLN A 346 11.20 -35.62 20.22
C GLN A 346 10.56 -36.89 19.62
N ALA A 347 10.49 -37.02 18.29
CA ALA A 347 9.79 -38.13 17.62
C ALA A 347 10.34 -39.53 17.97
N GLY A 348 11.62 -39.63 18.34
CA GLY A 348 12.24 -40.88 18.82
C GLY A 348 11.84 -41.28 20.22
N HIS A 349 11.33 -40.36 21.05
CA HIS A 349 10.99 -40.54 22.44
C HIS A 349 9.52 -40.35 22.78
N SER A 350 8.71 -39.95 21.78
CA SER A 350 7.29 -39.55 21.96
C SER A 350 6.30 -40.51 21.33
N CYS A 351 5.03 -40.37 21.72
CA CYS A 351 3.88 -41.09 21.14
C CYS A 351 3.59 -40.72 19.68
N HIS A 352 4.37 -39.84 19.05
CA HIS A 352 4.09 -39.28 17.73
C HIS A 352 5.25 -39.43 16.74
N PRO A 353 5.64 -40.66 16.37
CA PRO A 353 6.79 -40.92 15.50
C PRO A 353 6.68 -40.30 14.10
N SER A 354 5.48 -39.97 13.65
CA SER A 354 5.23 -39.35 12.33
C SER A 354 5.84 -37.95 12.17
N PHE A 355 6.16 -37.22 13.26
CA PHE A 355 6.86 -35.95 13.17
C PHE A 355 8.34 -36.10 12.80
N GLY A 356 8.93 -37.28 12.92
CA GLY A 356 10.30 -37.55 12.45
C GLY A 356 10.54 -37.17 10.98
N TYR A 357 9.49 -37.22 10.17
CA TYR A 357 9.53 -36.85 8.73
C TYR A 357 9.15 -35.38 8.47
N ALA A 358 8.97 -34.53 9.46
CA ALA A 358 8.58 -33.13 9.28
C ALA A 358 9.70 -32.24 8.71
N GLY A 359 10.96 -32.71 8.65
CA GLY A 359 12.11 -31.91 8.22
C GLY A 359 11.92 -31.17 6.89
N PRO A 360 11.62 -31.88 5.76
CA PRO A 360 11.39 -31.22 4.47
C PRO A 360 10.25 -30.19 4.50
N THR A 361 9.17 -30.48 5.24
CA THR A 361 8.04 -29.54 5.43
C THR A 361 8.50 -28.26 6.14
N VAL A 362 9.28 -28.37 7.18
CA VAL A 362 9.82 -27.21 7.92
C VAL A 362 10.74 -26.38 7.02
N VAL A 363 11.62 -27.01 6.25
CA VAL A 363 12.52 -26.31 5.31
C VAL A 363 11.70 -25.55 4.25
N PHE A 364 10.67 -26.17 3.68
CA PHE A 364 9.78 -25.50 2.74
C PHE A 364 9.10 -24.28 3.37
N MET A 365 8.52 -24.45 4.56
CA MET A 365 7.83 -23.36 5.26
C MET A 365 8.77 -22.20 5.58
N LYS A 366 10.00 -22.48 6.05
CA LYS A 366 11.02 -21.47 6.34
C LYS A 366 11.44 -20.70 5.09
N ASN A 367 11.67 -21.39 3.96
CA ASN A 367 12.06 -20.76 2.71
C ASN A 367 10.95 -19.87 2.14
N VAL A 368 9.70 -20.31 2.16
CA VAL A 368 8.56 -19.51 1.69
C VAL A 368 8.31 -18.32 2.64
N TYR A 369 8.47 -18.50 3.94
CA TYR A 369 8.36 -17.43 4.91
C TYR A 369 9.44 -16.36 4.72
N ARG A 370 10.72 -16.77 4.57
CA ARG A 370 11.84 -15.87 4.27
C ARG A 370 11.60 -15.10 2.97
N TRP A 371 11.17 -15.81 1.92
CA TRP A 371 10.81 -15.18 0.64
C TRP A 371 9.78 -14.07 0.83
N PHE A 372 8.73 -14.33 1.61
CA PHE A 372 7.71 -13.33 1.91
C PHE A 372 8.29 -12.13 2.69
N LEU A 373 9.10 -12.36 3.71
CA LEU A 373 9.71 -11.29 4.51
C LEU A 373 10.55 -10.35 3.65
N LEU A 374 11.34 -10.89 2.72
CA LEU A 374 12.17 -10.09 1.81
C LEU A 374 11.33 -9.21 0.86
N HIS A 375 10.07 -9.59 0.60
CA HIS A 375 9.13 -8.80 -0.20
C HIS A 375 8.27 -7.83 0.63
N ASP A 376 8.25 -7.94 1.98
CA ASP A 376 7.34 -7.19 2.86
C ASP A 376 8.06 -6.23 3.83
N THR A 377 9.18 -5.68 3.41
CA THR A 377 9.90 -4.66 4.18
C THR A 377 9.20 -3.32 4.03
N SER A 378 8.66 -2.78 5.13
CA SER A 378 7.77 -1.61 5.15
C SER A 378 8.40 -0.32 5.66
N ASN A 379 9.37 -0.40 6.58
CA ASN A 379 10.05 0.74 7.17
C ASN A 379 11.50 0.39 7.56
N LYS A 380 12.31 1.42 7.85
CA LYS A 380 13.74 1.24 8.19
C LYS A 380 13.97 0.53 9.52
N GLN A 381 13.06 0.61 10.46
CA GLN A 381 13.21 0.08 11.82
C GLN A 381 12.57 -1.30 11.99
N GLN A 382 11.88 -1.82 10.98
CA GLN A 382 11.13 -3.06 11.04
C GLN A 382 11.99 -4.26 11.48
N HIS A 383 13.27 -4.30 11.07
CA HIS A 383 14.20 -5.36 11.44
C HIS A 383 14.55 -5.32 12.95
N ILE A 384 14.58 -4.14 13.55
CA ILE A 384 14.79 -3.96 15.01
C ILE A 384 13.52 -4.37 15.76
N GLU A 385 12.36 -3.87 15.33
CA GLU A 385 11.06 -4.16 15.94
C GLU A 385 10.73 -5.65 15.93
N LYS A 386 10.96 -6.31 14.79
CA LYS A 386 10.71 -7.74 14.61
C LYS A 386 11.89 -8.64 15.02
N ARG A 387 13.03 -8.06 15.37
CA ARG A 387 14.29 -8.80 15.65
C ARG A 387 14.62 -9.80 14.53
N CYS A 388 14.45 -9.38 13.29
CA CYS A 388 14.61 -10.22 12.12
C CYS A 388 15.40 -9.47 11.04
N PRO A 389 16.62 -9.93 10.68
CA PRO A 389 17.45 -9.26 9.67
C PRO A 389 16.84 -9.29 8.26
N ASP A 390 16.04 -10.30 7.93
CA ASP A 390 15.43 -10.44 6.60
C ASP A 390 14.46 -9.30 6.26
N VAL A 391 13.91 -8.58 7.24
CA VAL A 391 13.04 -7.40 7.02
C VAL A 391 13.78 -6.07 7.13
N ARG A 392 15.13 -6.07 7.09
CA ARG A 392 15.91 -4.85 6.94
C ARG A 392 15.69 -4.28 5.53
N HIS A 393 15.62 -2.95 5.42
CA HIS A 393 15.62 -2.28 4.11
C HIS A 393 16.87 -2.66 3.30
N PHE A 394 16.78 -2.58 1.98
CA PHE A 394 17.93 -2.83 1.10
C PHE A 394 18.63 -1.49 0.84
N ASP A 395 19.90 -1.40 1.19
CA ASP A 395 20.77 -0.22 1.04
C ASP A 395 22.10 -0.55 0.32
N ASP A 396 22.31 -1.82 -0.02
CA ASP A 396 23.46 -2.31 -0.78
C ASP A 396 23.00 -3.17 -1.95
N ALA A 397 23.51 -2.89 -3.16
CA ALA A 397 23.26 -3.69 -4.35
C ALA A 397 23.90 -5.10 -4.30
N ASN A 398 24.87 -5.32 -3.40
CA ASN A 398 25.54 -6.60 -3.17
C ASN A 398 25.03 -7.34 -1.92
N ASP A 399 23.89 -6.93 -1.37
CA ASP A 399 23.27 -7.58 -0.21
C ASP A 399 23.07 -9.08 -0.46
N GLU A 400 23.54 -9.94 0.46
CA GLU A 400 23.44 -11.40 0.39
C GLU A 400 22.02 -11.94 0.22
N ARG A 401 21.03 -11.16 0.68
CA ARG A 401 19.60 -11.50 0.55
C ARG A 401 19.16 -11.42 -0.92
N LEU A 402 19.78 -10.57 -1.74
CA LEU A 402 19.52 -10.50 -3.19
C LEU A 402 20.08 -11.74 -3.89
N GLU A 403 21.29 -12.20 -3.53
CA GLU A 403 21.85 -13.45 -4.02
C GLU A 403 20.98 -14.65 -3.62
N TRP A 404 20.47 -14.65 -2.39
CA TRP A 404 19.53 -15.69 -1.95
C TRP A 404 18.25 -15.72 -2.80
N LEU A 405 17.68 -14.55 -3.16
CA LEU A 405 16.52 -14.46 -4.05
C LEU A 405 16.83 -14.90 -5.48
N GLU A 406 18.00 -14.58 -6.01
CA GLU A 406 18.36 -14.87 -7.40
C GLU A 406 18.87 -16.29 -7.60
N VAL A 407 19.51 -16.90 -6.61
CA VAL A 407 20.18 -18.18 -6.75
C VAL A 407 19.61 -19.24 -5.81
N THR A 408 19.72 -19.02 -4.51
CA THR A 408 19.44 -20.08 -3.51
C THR A 408 17.98 -20.51 -3.50
N PHE A 409 17.05 -19.55 -3.44
CA PHE A 409 15.62 -19.85 -3.40
C PHE A 409 15.08 -20.45 -4.71
N PRO A 410 15.39 -19.93 -5.90
CA PRO A 410 14.99 -20.56 -7.16
C PRO A 410 15.54 -21.98 -7.35
N LEU A 411 16.81 -22.22 -7.00
CA LEU A 411 17.41 -23.56 -7.06
C LEU A 411 16.71 -24.54 -6.10
N TYR A 412 16.37 -24.10 -4.89
CA TYR A 412 15.60 -24.91 -3.96
C TYR A 412 14.22 -25.29 -4.54
N MET A 413 13.50 -24.32 -5.10
CA MET A 413 12.18 -24.54 -5.70
C MET A 413 12.26 -25.43 -6.96
N ASP A 414 13.28 -25.26 -7.79
CA ASP A 414 13.52 -26.10 -8.97
C ASP A 414 13.87 -27.55 -8.58
N LYS A 415 14.72 -27.73 -7.56
CA LYS A 415 15.02 -29.06 -7.01
C LYS A 415 13.76 -29.76 -6.51
N LEU A 416 12.93 -29.04 -5.74
CA LEU A 416 11.66 -29.59 -5.23
C LEU A 416 10.68 -29.93 -6.36
N LYS A 417 10.64 -29.12 -7.43
CA LYS A 417 9.84 -29.39 -8.64
C LYS A 417 10.32 -30.65 -9.37
N LYS A 418 11.64 -30.79 -9.56
CA LYS A 418 12.25 -31.94 -10.25
C LYS A 418 12.12 -33.25 -9.47
N SER A 419 12.07 -33.16 -8.14
CA SER A 419 11.88 -34.35 -7.28
C SER A 419 10.44 -34.87 -7.28
N ALA A 420 9.46 -34.08 -7.73
CA ALA A 420 8.05 -34.49 -7.74
C ALA A 420 7.82 -35.68 -8.69
N THR A 421 7.35 -36.78 -8.14
CA THR A 421 7.15 -38.05 -8.88
C THR A 421 5.78 -38.19 -9.55
N TYR A 422 4.86 -37.26 -9.29
CA TYR A 422 3.50 -37.25 -9.83
C TYR A 422 3.05 -35.83 -10.22
N ALA A 423 2.12 -35.72 -11.16
CA ALA A 423 1.69 -34.46 -11.79
C ALA A 423 1.17 -33.39 -10.81
N ARG A 424 0.70 -33.77 -9.63
CA ARG A 424 0.23 -32.85 -8.58
C ARG A 424 1.19 -32.73 -7.40
N GLY A 425 2.40 -33.28 -7.53
CA GLY A 425 3.43 -33.27 -6.47
C GLY A 425 4.19 -31.94 -6.33
N PHE A 426 3.73 -30.89 -6.98
CA PHE A 426 4.33 -29.56 -6.87
C PHE A 426 3.26 -28.46 -6.98
N LEU A 427 3.69 -27.19 -6.89
CA LEU A 427 2.85 -26.03 -7.17
C LEU A 427 2.34 -26.07 -8.62
N THR A 428 1.21 -25.42 -8.89
CA THR A 428 0.75 -25.26 -10.28
C THR A 428 1.78 -24.46 -11.08
N THR A 429 1.85 -24.73 -12.38
CA THR A 429 2.78 -24.04 -13.30
C THR A 429 2.63 -22.53 -13.22
N GLU A 430 1.39 -22.04 -13.19
CA GLU A 430 1.09 -20.60 -13.09
C GLU A 430 1.60 -19.98 -11.79
N THR A 431 1.45 -20.69 -10.65
CA THR A 431 1.95 -20.19 -9.37
C THR A 431 3.48 -20.22 -9.32
N TYR A 432 4.10 -21.26 -9.85
CA TYR A 432 5.55 -21.37 -9.88
C TYR A 432 6.21 -20.33 -10.81
N GLU A 433 5.68 -20.14 -12.02
CA GLU A 433 6.15 -19.12 -12.96
C GLU A 433 6.00 -17.71 -12.36
N ALA A 434 4.85 -17.41 -11.75
CA ALA A 434 4.62 -16.14 -11.08
C ALA A 434 5.58 -15.92 -9.89
N LEU A 435 5.86 -16.98 -9.11
CA LEU A 435 6.80 -16.94 -8.00
C LEU A 435 8.21 -16.59 -8.50
N LEU A 436 8.74 -17.31 -9.49
CA LEU A 436 10.08 -17.06 -10.01
C LEU A 436 10.20 -15.70 -10.69
N LEU A 437 9.23 -15.33 -11.53
CA LEU A 437 9.21 -14.03 -12.19
C LEU A 437 9.25 -12.89 -11.18
N THR A 438 8.41 -12.95 -10.15
CA THR A 438 8.35 -11.91 -9.10
C THR A 438 9.63 -11.88 -8.29
N THR A 439 10.25 -13.02 -8.01
CA THR A 439 11.51 -13.14 -7.29
C THR A 439 12.64 -12.45 -8.04
N TYR A 440 12.86 -12.81 -9.31
CA TYR A 440 13.90 -12.19 -10.16
C TYR A 440 13.61 -10.71 -10.42
N SER A 441 12.36 -10.36 -10.70
CA SER A 441 11.94 -8.96 -10.90
C SER A 441 12.24 -8.11 -9.66
N THR A 442 11.99 -8.64 -8.47
CA THR A 442 12.22 -7.90 -7.22
C THR A 442 13.70 -7.66 -6.98
N ALA A 443 14.54 -8.69 -7.08
CA ALA A 443 15.98 -8.54 -6.88
C ALA A 443 16.62 -7.59 -7.91
N ALA A 444 16.30 -7.76 -9.20
CA ALA A 444 16.80 -6.92 -10.27
C ALA A 444 16.32 -5.45 -10.14
N CYS A 445 15.06 -5.23 -9.77
CA CYS A 445 14.52 -3.89 -9.54
C CYS A 445 15.19 -3.20 -8.34
N ILE A 446 15.47 -3.90 -7.25
CA ILE A 446 16.20 -3.35 -6.10
C ILE A 446 17.58 -2.87 -6.53
N ARG A 447 18.36 -3.70 -7.26
CA ARG A 447 19.68 -3.29 -7.77
C ARG A 447 19.59 -2.06 -8.68
N TYR A 448 18.62 -2.06 -9.60
CA TYR A 448 18.38 -0.93 -10.50
C TYR A 448 18.07 0.36 -9.73
N LEU A 449 17.21 0.31 -8.72
CA LEU A 449 16.87 1.47 -7.91
C LEU A 449 18.06 2.00 -7.11
N LEU A 450 18.91 1.14 -6.57
CA LEU A 450 20.08 1.53 -5.81
C LEU A 450 21.21 2.08 -6.71
N VAL A 451 21.45 1.47 -7.88
CA VAL A 451 22.59 1.81 -8.75
C VAL A 451 22.21 2.88 -9.77
N GLU A 452 21.15 2.69 -10.55
CA GLU A 452 20.78 3.60 -11.64
C GLU A 452 19.96 4.80 -11.15
N GLU A 453 18.99 4.57 -10.25
CA GLU A 453 18.12 5.61 -9.71
C GLU A 453 18.69 6.27 -8.45
N GLN A 454 19.87 5.81 -7.97
CA GLN A 454 20.60 6.39 -6.83
C GLN A 454 19.74 6.48 -5.55
N PHE A 455 18.92 5.47 -5.28
CA PHE A 455 18.14 5.39 -4.04
C PHE A 455 19.07 5.09 -2.86
N PHE A 456 18.90 5.79 -1.75
CA PHE A 456 19.61 5.49 -0.51
C PHE A 456 19.19 4.16 0.11
N PHE A 457 17.97 3.73 -0.14
CA PHE A 457 17.41 2.44 0.33
C PHE A 457 16.11 2.11 -0.41
N VAL A 458 15.77 0.83 -0.42
CA VAL A 458 14.54 0.31 -1.01
C VAL A 458 13.70 -0.42 0.04
N LEU A 459 12.40 -0.13 0.06
CA LEU A 459 11.38 -0.80 0.88
C LEU A 459 10.50 -1.66 -0.03
N THR A 460 10.63 -2.96 0.05
CA THR A 460 10.00 -3.89 -0.90
C THR A 460 8.47 -3.96 -0.79
N ARG A 461 7.88 -3.59 0.35
CA ARG A 461 6.42 -3.46 0.48
C ARG A 461 5.82 -2.44 -0.50
N LYS A 462 6.61 -1.48 -0.97
CA LYS A 462 6.21 -0.55 -2.04
C LYS A 462 5.93 -1.23 -3.39
N PHE A 463 6.34 -2.47 -3.55
CA PHE A 463 6.16 -3.30 -4.75
C PHE A 463 4.85 -4.10 -4.74
N SER A 464 4.02 -3.98 -3.70
CA SER A 464 2.73 -4.69 -3.57
C SER A 464 1.59 -4.01 -4.31
N SER A 465 0.48 -4.74 -4.46
CA SER A 465 -0.81 -4.20 -4.93
C SER A 465 -1.63 -3.50 -3.83
N ASP A 466 -1.13 -3.41 -2.59
CA ASP A 466 -1.83 -2.77 -1.46
C ASP A 466 -2.46 -1.38 -1.80
N PRO A 467 -1.80 -0.49 -2.59
CA PRO A 467 -2.38 0.81 -2.94
C PRO A 467 -3.71 0.72 -3.68
N ILE A 468 -3.85 -0.20 -4.63
CA ILE A 468 -5.07 -0.37 -5.41
C ILE A 468 -6.16 -1.11 -4.61
N GLU A 469 -5.78 -2.09 -3.79
CA GLU A 469 -6.70 -2.75 -2.85
C GLU A 469 -7.28 -1.74 -1.84
N SER A 470 -6.43 -0.85 -1.32
CA SER A 470 -6.83 0.27 -0.44
C SER A 470 -7.79 1.24 -1.14
N LEU A 471 -7.54 1.56 -2.43
CA LEU A 471 -8.45 2.37 -3.25
C LEU A 471 -9.83 1.71 -3.35
N PHE A 472 -9.90 0.42 -3.68
CA PHE A 472 -11.16 -0.32 -3.77
C PHE A 472 -11.88 -0.40 -2.41
N GLY A 473 -11.14 -0.60 -1.32
CA GLY A 473 -11.67 -0.54 0.03
C GLY A 473 -12.26 0.83 0.37
N THR A 474 -11.62 1.91 -0.06
CA THR A 474 -12.09 3.29 0.14
C THR A 474 -13.36 3.56 -0.66
N LEU A 475 -13.43 3.12 -1.92
CA LEU A 475 -14.63 3.23 -2.75
C LEU A 475 -15.82 2.51 -2.10
N ARG A 476 -15.66 1.29 -1.62
CA ARG A 476 -16.72 0.53 -0.93
C ARG A 476 -17.19 1.24 0.34
N ARG A 477 -16.27 1.70 1.19
CA ARG A 477 -16.60 2.38 2.46
C ARG A 477 -17.26 3.74 2.27
N SER A 478 -16.82 4.53 1.30
CA SER A 478 -17.36 5.89 1.06
C SER A 478 -18.83 5.91 0.64
N LEU A 479 -19.39 4.76 0.27
CA LEU A 479 -20.75 4.58 -0.23
C LEU A 479 -21.61 3.68 0.68
N GLY A 480 -21.29 3.65 1.99
CA GLY A 480 -22.07 2.95 3.00
C GLY A 480 -21.79 1.45 3.12
N CYS A 481 -20.54 1.04 2.93
CA CYS A 481 -20.10 -0.37 2.96
C CYS A 481 -20.89 -1.25 1.96
N ASN A 482 -21.19 -0.67 0.78
CA ASN A 482 -21.90 -1.39 -0.27
C ASN A 482 -20.90 -2.23 -1.08
N ASP A 483 -20.98 -3.53 -0.97
CA ASP A 483 -20.12 -4.46 -1.70
C ASP A 483 -20.44 -4.52 -3.22
N GLN A 484 -21.56 -3.95 -3.64
CA GLN A 484 -22.03 -3.93 -5.02
C GLN A 484 -22.14 -2.50 -5.56
N LEU A 485 -21.00 -1.87 -5.79
CA LEU A 485 -20.92 -0.55 -6.40
C LEU A 485 -21.40 -0.60 -7.86
N ASP A 486 -22.13 0.41 -8.30
CA ASP A 486 -22.47 0.64 -9.70
C ASP A 486 -21.52 1.70 -10.32
N VAL A 487 -21.57 1.84 -11.65
CA VAL A 487 -20.73 2.76 -12.41
C VAL A 487 -20.82 4.20 -11.91
N ARG A 488 -22.02 4.71 -11.63
CA ARG A 488 -22.23 6.08 -11.16
C ARG A 488 -21.60 6.31 -9.78
N SER A 489 -21.74 5.34 -8.90
CA SER A 489 -21.13 5.38 -7.56
C SER A 489 -19.61 5.40 -7.62
N VAL A 490 -19.04 4.54 -8.49
CA VAL A 490 -17.58 4.50 -8.74
C VAL A 490 -17.08 5.82 -9.30
N LEU A 491 -17.71 6.37 -10.33
CA LEU A 491 -17.35 7.66 -10.91
C LEU A 491 -17.33 8.77 -9.85
N SER A 492 -18.41 8.86 -9.06
CA SER A 492 -18.49 9.85 -7.98
C SER A 492 -17.39 9.67 -6.93
N GLY A 493 -17.07 8.42 -6.57
CA GLY A 493 -16.02 8.08 -5.60
C GLY A 493 -14.62 8.44 -6.11
N LEU A 494 -14.28 8.06 -7.33
CA LEU A 494 -12.97 8.36 -7.96
C LEU A 494 -12.78 9.87 -8.16
N GLN A 495 -13.78 10.56 -8.69
CA GLN A 495 -13.75 12.03 -8.80
C GLN A 495 -13.49 12.69 -7.44
N LYS A 496 -14.16 12.20 -6.40
CA LYS A 496 -13.99 12.70 -5.04
C LYS A 496 -12.56 12.49 -4.54
N ILE A 497 -11.98 11.31 -4.75
CA ILE A 497 -10.60 10.97 -4.35
C ILE A 497 -9.59 11.87 -5.10
N LEU A 498 -9.71 12.01 -6.41
CA LEU A 498 -8.82 12.83 -7.23
C LEU A 498 -8.90 14.32 -6.82
N LYS A 499 -10.10 14.85 -6.67
CA LYS A 499 -10.34 16.24 -6.24
C LYS A 499 -9.76 16.52 -4.85
N THR A 500 -9.95 15.59 -3.91
CA THR A 500 -9.36 15.69 -2.57
C THR A 500 -7.84 15.64 -2.64
N GLY A 501 -7.28 14.79 -3.49
CA GLY A 501 -5.85 14.69 -3.72
C GLY A 501 -5.25 16.00 -4.26
N ILE A 502 -5.90 16.69 -5.21
CA ILE A 502 -5.49 18.01 -5.69
C ILE A 502 -5.49 19.03 -4.52
N ALA A 503 -6.54 19.02 -3.71
CA ALA A 503 -6.65 19.92 -2.56
C ALA A 503 -5.59 19.64 -1.49
N ALA A 504 -5.29 18.37 -1.23
CA ALA A 504 -4.27 17.94 -0.25
C ALA A 504 -2.83 18.11 -0.79
N ALA A 505 -2.67 18.19 -2.09
CA ALA A 505 -1.37 18.35 -2.74
C ALA A 505 -0.79 19.77 -2.67
N SER A 506 -1.47 20.74 -2.08
CA SER A 506 -0.93 22.10 -1.87
C SER A 506 0.30 22.07 -0.94
N GLU A 507 1.31 22.91 -1.22
CA GLU A 507 2.54 23.06 -0.41
C GLU A 507 2.27 23.37 1.08
N TYR A 508 1.05 23.82 1.41
CA TYR A 508 0.62 24.23 2.74
C TYR A 508 -0.28 23.20 3.44
N SER A 509 -0.48 22.03 2.86
CA SER A 509 -1.30 20.96 3.45
C SER A 509 -0.51 20.16 4.50
N ASN A 510 -0.52 20.62 5.74
CA ASN A 510 0.05 19.90 6.88
C ASN A 510 -0.71 18.63 7.30
N VAL A 511 -1.83 18.32 6.66
CA VAL A 511 -2.69 17.17 7.03
C VAL A 511 -2.04 15.81 6.76
N LEU A 512 -1.13 15.74 5.75
CA LEU A 512 -0.35 14.52 5.46
C LEU A 512 1.10 14.61 5.97
N ARG A 513 1.63 15.82 6.20
CA ARG A 513 2.99 16.01 6.71
C ARG A 513 3.18 15.62 8.18
N ARG A 514 2.16 15.67 9.03
CA ARG A 514 2.32 15.29 10.45
C ARG A 514 2.67 13.83 10.65
N GLU A 515 2.11 12.93 9.90
CA GLU A 515 2.47 11.50 9.98
C GLU A 515 3.87 11.23 9.39
N ASP A 516 4.24 11.93 8.30
CA ASP A 516 5.56 11.78 7.66
C ASP A 516 6.67 12.56 8.39
N GLU A 517 6.37 13.73 9.01
CA GLU A 517 7.34 14.51 9.79
C GLU A 517 7.56 13.96 11.19
N GLU A 518 6.57 13.39 11.86
CA GLU A 518 6.77 12.65 13.11
C GLU A 518 7.62 11.40 12.86
N HIS A 519 7.43 10.70 11.72
CA HIS A 519 8.32 9.63 11.28
C HIS A 519 9.72 10.14 10.93
N SER A 520 9.86 11.28 10.27
CA SER A 520 11.15 11.86 9.89
C SER A 520 11.89 12.48 11.07
N LYS A 521 11.19 13.14 12.01
CA LYS A 521 11.80 13.71 13.23
C LYS A 521 12.18 12.62 14.24
N ALA A 522 11.40 11.55 14.35
CA ALA A 522 11.78 10.36 15.12
C ALA A 522 13.03 9.68 14.54
N LEU A 523 13.22 9.71 13.21
CA LEU A 523 14.40 9.21 12.52
C LEU A 523 15.66 10.07 12.75
N THR A 524 15.51 11.40 12.89
CA THR A 524 16.65 12.33 13.09
C THR A 524 17.08 12.40 14.57
N ALA A 525 16.16 12.18 15.50
CA ALA A 525 16.43 12.15 16.95
C ALA A 525 17.05 10.85 17.45
N ALA A 526 17.03 9.77 16.66
CA ALA A 526 17.50 8.43 17.02
C ALA A 526 18.88 8.07 16.46
N MET A 527 19.75 9.03 16.15
CA MET A 527 21.16 8.73 15.88
C MET A 527 21.95 8.66 17.19
N PRO A 528 22.31 7.47 17.71
CA PRO A 528 23.31 7.37 18.78
C PRO A 528 24.69 7.62 18.15
N LYS A 529 25.45 8.49 18.82
CA LYS A 529 26.90 8.60 18.60
C LYS A 529 27.52 7.23 18.82
N ALA A 530 28.39 6.84 17.92
CA ALA A 530 29.20 5.65 18.00
C ALA A 530 29.97 5.61 19.32
N SER A 531 29.80 4.54 20.09
CA SER A 531 30.77 4.08 21.08
C SER A 531 30.79 2.56 21.02
N GLU A 532 32.03 2.10 20.91
CA GLU A 532 32.46 0.70 20.85
C GLU A 532 32.01 -0.12 22.07
N SER A 533 31.85 -1.39 21.82
CA SER A 533 32.33 -2.56 22.57
C SER A 533 31.31 -3.56 23.10
N THR A 534 31.67 -4.77 22.79
CA THR A 534 31.58 -6.06 23.51
C THR A 534 30.29 -6.87 23.47
N ASP A 535 30.53 -8.08 22.96
CA ASP A 535 29.70 -9.27 22.98
C ASP A 535 29.13 -9.59 24.37
N GLU A 536 27.79 -9.72 24.43
CA GLU A 536 27.13 -10.63 25.37
C GLU A 536 25.71 -10.97 24.86
N LEU A 537 25.41 -12.27 24.82
CA LEU A 537 24.12 -12.83 24.42
C LEU A 537 22.99 -12.37 25.36
N PRO A 538 21.86 -11.90 24.88
CA PRO A 538 20.77 -11.42 25.75
C PRO A 538 20.04 -12.59 26.42
N ALA A 539 19.82 -12.44 27.72
CA ALA A 539 19.18 -13.38 28.64
C ALA A 539 17.71 -13.78 28.34
N SER A 540 17.10 -13.26 27.28
CA SER A 540 15.71 -13.58 26.91
C SER A 540 15.54 -14.94 26.22
N ALA A 541 16.58 -15.50 25.62
CA ALA A 541 16.54 -16.85 25.04
C ALA A 541 16.47 -17.96 26.13
N VAL A 542 17.00 -17.69 27.31
CA VAL A 542 17.01 -18.63 28.45
C VAL A 542 15.63 -18.74 29.12
N HIS A 543 14.80 -17.72 29.02
CA HIS A 543 13.47 -17.70 29.67
C HIS A 543 12.40 -18.52 28.96
N VAL A 544 12.53 -18.69 27.63
CA VAL A 544 11.61 -19.53 26.83
C VAL A 544 11.91 -21.01 27.07
N LEU A 545 13.17 -21.38 27.22
CA LEU A 545 13.58 -22.77 27.45
C LEU A 545 13.23 -23.28 28.86
N ARG A 546 13.16 -22.40 29.87
CA ARG A 546 12.75 -22.79 31.25
C ARG A 546 11.26 -22.99 31.47
N ARG A 547 10.40 -22.56 30.52
CA ARG A 547 8.95 -22.79 30.57
C ARG A 547 8.50 -24.07 29.86
N LEU A 548 9.41 -24.79 29.23
CA LEU A 548 9.14 -26.04 28.51
C LEU A 548 9.57 -27.29 29.29
N ASN A 549 10.13 -27.14 30.50
CA ASN A 549 10.39 -28.25 31.39
C ASN A 549 9.25 -28.42 32.41
N VAL A 550 8.12 -28.99 31.93
CA VAL A 550 7.18 -29.80 32.74
C VAL A 550 6.58 -30.86 31.81
#